data_3c61178ab7e9139d48312b83ed394e00
#
_entry.id   3c61178ab7e9139d48312b83ed394e00
#
_cell.length_a   1.000
_cell.length_b   1.000
_cell.length_c   1.000
_cell.angle_alpha   90.00
_cell.angle_beta   90.00
_cell.angle_gamma   90.00
#
_symmetry.space_group_name_H-M   'P 1'
#
loop_
_entity.id
_entity.type
_entity.pdbx_description
1 polymer ?
#
loop_
_entity_poly.entity_id
_entity_poly.type
_entity_poly.pdbx_seq_one_letter_code
_entity_poly.pdbx_strand_id
1 'polypeptide(L)'
;MKFGFYLPNQGPNARPGPLAEIARKGDELGFHCMVAGDHILVPNEIESPYPYTVDGQFPGGGTGEYFEQLTLLTYLAGITKQIRLVPSVMIVPHRPALLTLRFCLR
;
A
#
# COMPACT_ATOMS: atom_id res chain seq x y z
N MET A 1 -12.44 0.20 -21.01
CA MET A 1 -11.18 0.67 -20.38
C MET A 1 -11.26 0.32 -18.90
N LYS A 2 -10.14 -0.11 -18.28
CA LYS A 2 -10.11 -0.50 -16.87
C LYS A 2 -9.30 0.52 -16.10
N PHE A 3 -9.84 1.04 -15.01
CA PHE A 3 -9.19 2.04 -14.17
C PHE A 3 -8.85 1.45 -12.80
N GLY A 4 -7.74 1.86 -12.24
CA GLY A 4 -7.33 1.58 -10.88
C GLY A 4 -6.79 2.83 -10.23
N PHE A 5 -6.51 2.77 -8.92
CA PHE A 5 -5.94 3.87 -8.18
C PHE A 5 -4.88 3.39 -7.18
N TYR A 6 -4.00 4.29 -6.81
CA TYR A 6 -3.01 4.06 -5.77
C TYR A 6 -3.61 4.38 -4.40
N LEU A 7 -3.51 3.44 -3.47
CA LEU A 7 -3.98 3.62 -2.10
C LEU A 7 -2.93 4.43 -1.31
N PRO A 8 -3.32 5.50 -0.58
CA PRO A 8 -2.38 6.29 0.21
C PRO A 8 -2.03 5.58 1.52
N ASN A 9 -1.25 4.50 1.41
CA ASN A 9 -0.86 3.67 2.54
C ASN A 9 0.37 4.18 3.31
N GLN A 10 0.68 5.47 3.15
CA GLN A 10 1.79 6.16 3.78
C GLN A 10 1.38 7.56 4.24
N GLY A 11 2.10 8.07 5.25
CA GLY A 11 1.90 9.43 5.77
C GLY A 11 0.65 9.58 6.64
N PRO A 12 0.23 10.82 6.93
CA PRO A 12 -0.79 11.11 7.95
C PRO A 12 -2.18 10.54 7.65
N ASN A 13 -2.45 10.18 6.40
CA ASN A 13 -3.71 9.55 5.98
C ASN A 13 -3.66 8.02 6.02
N ALA A 14 -2.50 7.43 6.30
CA ALA A 14 -2.32 6.00 6.45
C ALA A 14 -2.91 5.50 7.77
N ARG A 15 -4.23 5.54 7.89
CA ARG A 15 -4.98 5.05 9.05
C ARG A 15 -6.04 4.04 8.63
N PRO A 16 -6.36 3.04 9.46
CA PRO A 16 -7.29 1.97 9.07
C PRO A 16 -8.65 2.48 8.61
N GLY A 17 -9.25 3.46 9.30
CA GLY A 17 -10.54 4.04 8.96
C GLY A 17 -10.56 4.68 7.57
N PRO A 18 -9.77 5.74 7.31
CA PRO A 18 -9.71 6.37 6.00
C PRO A 18 -9.36 5.41 4.86
N LEU A 19 -8.42 4.48 5.05
CA LEU A 19 -8.07 3.49 4.04
C LEU A 19 -9.23 2.54 3.73
N ALA A 20 -9.97 2.12 4.76
CA ALA A 20 -11.16 1.29 4.59
C ALA A 20 -12.27 2.02 3.81
N GLU A 21 -12.49 3.30 4.09
CA GLU A 21 -13.47 4.13 3.37
C GLU A 21 -13.11 4.29 1.90
N ILE A 22 -11.84 4.61 1.60
CA ILE A 22 -11.34 4.71 0.21
C ILE A 22 -11.52 3.38 -0.52
N ALA A 23 -11.16 2.27 0.13
CA ALA A 23 -11.28 0.95 -0.48
C ALA A 23 -12.71 0.55 -0.78
N ARG A 24 -13.65 0.73 0.17
CA ARG A 24 -15.07 0.48 -0.04
C ARG A 24 -15.65 1.37 -1.14
N LYS A 25 -15.29 2.64 -1.13
CA LYS A 25 -15.76 3.59 -2.15
C LYS A 25 -15.23 3.25 -3.53
N GLY A 26 -13.98 2.84 -3.64
CA GLY A 26 -13.38 2.35 -4.89
C GLY A 26 -14.08 1.11 -5.43
N ASP A 27 -14.41 0.17 -4.54
CA ASP A 27 -15.15 -1.06 -4.86
C ASP A 27 -16.58 -0.75 -5.34
N GLU A 28 -17.31 0.11 -4.62
CA GLU A 28 -18.67 0.58 -4.98
C GLU A 28 -18.71 1.30 -6.33
N LEU A 29 -17.71 2.13 -6.63
CA LEU A 29 -17.61 2.87 -7.89
C LEU A 29 -17.15 2.00 -9.07
N GLY A 30 -16.85 0.74 -8.86
CA GLY A 30 -16.48 -0.21 -9.90
C GLY A 30 -15.05 -0.04 -10.43
N PHE A 31 -14.13 0.51 -9.63
CA PHE A 31 -12.72 0.49 -9.99
C PHE A 31 -12.21 -0.95 -10.14
N HIS A 32 -11.38 -1.18 -11.15
CA HIS A 32 -10.87 -2.51 -11.46
C HIS A 32 -9.86 -3.01 -10.44
N CYS A 33 -9.00 -2.13 -9.96
CA CYS A 33 -7.99 -2.47 -8.95
C CYS A 33 -7.63 -1.27 -8.07
N MET A 34 -7.13 -1.58 -6.88
CA MET A 34 -6.38 -0.65 -6.05
C MET A 34 -4.98 -1.21 -5.79
N VAL A 35 -4.02 -0.32 -5.69
CA VAL A 35 -2.60 -0.64 -5.66
C VAL A 35 -2.01 -0.10 -4.36
N ALA A 36 -1.23 -0.89 -3.66
CA ALA A 36 -0.51 -0.47 -2.45
C ALA A 36 1.00 -0.60 -2.63
N GLY A 37 1.75 0.38 -2.14
CA GLY A 37 3.22 0.36 -2.08
C GLY A 37 3.75 -0.50 -0.95
N ASP A 38 5.05 -0.77 -0.98
CA ASP A 38 5.72 -1.64 -0.02
C ASP A 38 6.90 -0.95 0.66
N HIS A 39 6.77 -0.71 1.96
CA HIS A 39 7.86 -0.29 2.83
C HIS A 39 7.70 -0.98 4.17
N ILE A 40 8.58 -1.95 4.45
CA ILE A 40 8.61 -2.66 5.74
C ILE A 40 9.31 -1.82 6.79
N LEU A 41 10.33 -1.08 6.37
CA LEU A 41 11.13 -0.20 7.22
C LEU A 41 11.32 1.14 6.52
N VAL A 42 11.06 2.21 7.23
CA VAL A 42 11.38 3.58 6.82
C VAL A 42 12.30 4.17 7.89
N PRO A 43 13.54 4.53 7.55
CA PRO A 43 14.44 5.19 8.49
C PRO A 43 13.89 6.54 8.95
N ASN A 44 14.11 6.90 10.21
CA ASN A 44 13.75 8.21 10.74
C ASN A 44 14.52 9.35 10.06
N GLU A 45 15.77 9.07 9.71
CA GLU A 45 16.65 10.00 9.01
C GLU A 45 17.06 9.38 7.67
N ILE A 46 16.87 10.12 6.59
CA ILE A 46 17.23 9.71 5.23
C ILE A 46 18.15 10.78 4.66
N GLU A 47 19.43 10.46 4.54
CA GLU A 47 20.44 11.39 4.02
C GLU A 47 20.35 11.61 2.51
N SER A 48 19.91 10.59 1.78
CA SER A 48 19.80 10.67 0.32
C SER A 48 18.56 11.46 -0.10
N PRO A 49 18.67 12.40 -1.05
CA PRO A 49 17.49 13.10 -1.56
C PRO A 49 16.57 12.14 -2.29
N TYR A 50 15.27 12.25 -2.00
CA TYR A 50 14.26 11.44 -2.66
C TYR A 50 13.97 11.98 -4.07
N PRO A 51 14.13 11.17 -5.13
CA PRO A 51 14.13 11.68 -6.51
C PRO A 51 12.76 12.09 -7.05
N TYR A 52 11.67 11.76 -6.35
CA TYR A 52 10.30 11.98 -6.83
C TYR A 52 9.57 13.12 -6.14
N THR A 53 10.26 13.90 -5.30
CA THR A 53 9.74 15.12 -4.67
C THR A 53 10.62 16.32 -4.99
N VAL A 54 10.00 17.50 -5.07
CA VAL A 54 10.73 18.74 -5.40
C VAL A 54 11.70 19.15 -4.29
N ASP A 55 11.33 18.88 -3.05
CA ASP A 55 12.12 19.18 -1.85
C ASP A 55 13.13 18.09 -1.48
N GLY A 56 13.13 16.97 -2.22
CA GLY A 56 14.00 15.83 -1.94
C GLY A 56 13.62 15.05 -0.69
N GLN A 57 12.49 15.37 -0.04
CA GLN A 57 12.06 14.68 1.15
C GLN A 57 11.23 13.43 0.82
N PHE A 58 11.51 12.34 1.52
CA PHE A 58 10.71 11.13 1.38
C PHE A 58 9.33 11.33 2.04
N PRO A 59 8.21 11.14 1.31
CA PRO A 59 6.88 11.32 1.87
C PRO A 59 6.62 10.36 3.05
N GLY A 60 6.32 10.91 4.23
CA GLY A 60 6.16 10.14 5.46
C GLY A 60 7.48 9.74 6.13
N GLY A 61 8.61 10.27 5.68
CA GLY A 61 9.89 10.11 6.36
C GLY A 61 9.82 10.58 7.82
N GLY A 62 10.34 9.79 8.75
CA GLY A 62 10.37 10.10 10.17
C GLY A 62 9.08 9.86 10.94
N THR A 63 7.94 9.64 10.30
CA THR A 63 6.66 9.43 11.00
C THR A 63 6.37 7.95 11.31
N GLY A 64 7.07 7.02 10.64
CA GLY A 64 6.81 5.58 10.78
C GLY A 64 5.42 5.12 10.33
N GLU A 65 4.62 6.01 9.76
CA GLU A 65 3.24 5.75 9.34
C GLU A 65 3.20 5.04 7.98
N TYR A 66 3.58 3.78 8.00
CA TYR A 66 3.45 2.85 6.88
C TYR A 66 2.75 1.58 7.33
N PHE A 67 1.79 1.13 6.53
CA PHE A 67 1.25 -0.22 6.73
C PHE A 67 2.06 -1.23 5.94
N GLU A 68 2.34 -2.37 6.58
CA GLU A 68 2.89 -3.52 5.89
C GLU A 68 1.91 -3.95 4.79
N GLN A 69 2.41 -4.07 3.57
CA GLN A 69 1.62 -4.18 2.34
C GLN A 69 0.64 -5.36 2.35
N LEU A 70 1.11 -6.57 2.65
CA LEU A 70 0.26 -7.76 2.59
C LEU A 70 -0.78 -7.79 3.70
N THR A 71 -0.43 -7.33 4.89
CA THR A 71 -1.35 -7.19 6.03
C THR A 71 -2.48 -6.21 5.70
N LEU A 72 -2.13 -5.05 5.14
CA LEU A 72 -3.11 -4.07 4.69
C LEU A 72 -4.03 -4.64 3.61
N LEU A 73 -3.47 -5.24 2.55
CA LEU A 73 -4.26 -5.82 1.47
C LEU A 73 -5.18 -6.94 1.97
N THR A 74 -4.72 -7.75 2.93
CA THR A 74 -5.54 -8.79 3.56
C THR A 74 -6.73 -8.19 4.33
N TYR A 75 -6.50 -7.12 5.09
CA TYR A 75 -7.57 -6.39 5.78
C TYR A 75 -8.59 -5.85 4.77
N LEU A 76 -8.13 -5.20 3.71
CA LEU A 76 -8.99 -4.64 2.67
C LEU A 76 -9.76 -5.71 1.89
N ALA A 77 -9.17 -6.88 1.69
CA ALA A 77 -9.86 -8.02 1.08
C ALA A 77 -11.07 -8.49 1.90
N GLY A 78 -11.01 -8.35 3.22
CA GLY A 78 -12.12 -8.70 4.11
C GLY A 78 -13.31 -7.73 4.04
N ILE A 79 -13.14 -6.54 3.48
CA ILE A 79 -14.14 -5.46 3.48
C ILE A 79 -14.55 -4.98 2.08
N THR A 80 -13.99 -5.55 1.03
CA THR A 80 -14.30 -5.30 -0.38
C THR A 80 -14.79 -6.56 -1.07
N LYS A 81 -15.44 -6.46 -2.24
CA LYS A 81 -16.12 -7.58 -2.89
C LYS A 81 -15.62 -7.90 -4.29
N GLN A 82 -15.30 -6.91 -5.10
CA GLN A 82 -14.99 -7.08 -6.52
C GLN A 82 -13.70 -6.40 -6.97
N ILE A 83 -13.24 -5.35 -6.28
CA ILE A 83 -12.01 -4.65 -6.62
C ILE A 83 -10.79 -5.56 -6.42
N ARG A 84 -9.88 -5.57 -7.37
CA ARG A 84 -8.63 -6.33 -7.26
C ARG A 84 -7.61 -5.59 -6.44
N LEU A 85 -6.95 -6.31 -5.54
CA LEU A 85 -5.90 -5.79 -4.67
C LEU A 85 -4.55 -6.15 -5.29
N VAL A 86 -3.73 -5.13 -5.55
CA VAL A 86 -2.47 -5.32 -6.28
C VAL A 86 -1.30 -4.76 -5.47
N PRO A 87 -0.36 -5.63 -5.05
CA PRO A 87 0.92 -5.16 -4.51
C PRO A 87 1.74 -4.53 -5.65
N SER A 88 2.19 -3.27 -5.47
CA SER A 88 3.02 -2.58 -6.48
C SER A 88 3.83 -1.44 -5.85
N VAL A 89 5.10 -1.64 -5.76
CA VAL A 89 5.87 -2.87 -6.02
C VAL A 89 5.98 -3.68 -4.73
N MET A 90 6.17 -5.00 -4.84
CA MET A 90 6.49 -5.82 -3.67
C MET A 90 8.00 -6.06 -3.60
N ILE A 91 8.60 -5.76 -2.44
CA ILE A 91 10.01 -6.03 -2.19
C ILE A 91 10.13 -7.49 -1.71
N VAL A 92 10.16 -8.40 -2.67
CA VAL A 92 10.13 -9.85 -2.40
C VAL A 92 11.21 -10.32 -1.41
N PRO A 93 12.49 -9.83 -1.48
CA PRO A 93 13.53 -10.27 -0.54
C PRO A 93 13.25 -9.94 0.94
N HIS A 94 12.35 -9.03 1.24
CA HIS A 94 11.99 -8.67 2.62
C HIS A 94 11.10 -9.71 3.31
N ARG A 95 10.61 -10.71 2.59
CA ARG A 95 9.65 -11.69 3.11
C ARG A 95 10.13 -13.13 2.89
N PRO A 96 9.80 -14.06 3.80
CA PRO A 96 10.02 -15.47 3.56
C PRO A 96 9.27 -15.94 2.31
N ALA A 97 9.98 -16.62 1.38
CA ALA A 97 9.44 -17.02 0.09
C ALA A 97 8.16 -17.86 0.18
N LEU A 98 8.11 -18.81 1.13
CA LEU A 98 6.93 -19.68 1.34
C LEU A 98 5.71 -18.88 1.80
N LEU A 99 5.90 -17.87 2.64
CA LEU A 99 4.82 -17.00 3.10
C LEU A 99 4.30 -16.14 1.95
N THR A 100 5.20 -15.55 1.16
CA THR A 100 4.86 -14.74 -0.01
C THR A 100 4.07 -15.56 -1.03
N LEU A 101 4.53 -16.78 -1.34
CA LEU A 101 3.82 -17.69 -2.23
C LEU A 101 2.39 -17.97 -1.73
N ARG A 102 2.21 -18.20 -0.43
CA ARG A 102 0.88 -18.47 0.16
C ARG A 102 -0.09 -17.31 -0.03
N PHE A 103 0.37 -16.08 0.06
CA PHE A 103 -0.46 -14.89 -0.17
C PHE A 103 -0.81 -14.68 -1.65
N CYS A 104 0.08 -15.05 -2.58
CA CYS A 104 -0.12 -14.85 -4.01
C CYS A 104 -0.97 -15.93 -4.70
N LEU A 105 -1.25 -17.03 -4.04
CA LEU A 105 -2.00 -18.16 -4.61
C LEU A 105 -3.53 -18.07 -4.46
N ARG A 106 -4.10 -16.88 -4.18
CA ARG A 106 -5.56 -16.69 -4.05
C ARG A 106 -6.10 -15.72 -5.09
#